data_82ffa3d1aa32f45c071752a2059f1cf5
#
_entry.id   82ffa3d1aa32f45c071752a2059f1cf5
#
_cell.length_a   1.000
_cell.length_b   1.000
_cell.length_c   1.000
_cell.angle_alpha   90.00
_cell.angle_beta   90.00
_cell.angle_gamma   90.00
#
_symmetry.space_group_name_H-M   'P 1'
#
loop_
_entity.id
_entity.type
_entity.pdbx_description
1 polymer ?
#
loop_
_entity_poly.entity_id
_entity_poly.type
_entity_poly.pdbx_seq_one_letter_code
_entity_poly.pdbx_strand_id
1 'polypeptide(L)'
;MLLLGEGEVGKTALVNRLVFDKFKTTEKTEGIDIHKWNVEVKKDCRIQINIWDFAGQEITHATHQFFLTKRSLYLLVLASRGDEKSNRLEEWLKIIQNLGGESPVIIVCNKSDEHQMNLDERALREKYPNIREIVKVSCKKGTNIKRLKQKILSEIKHMPHVFEPFSKKWFAVKQKLENLKENYIPFEDYLKICKREGVTKDLDRETLIKFLHDLGVVLNFRDDRRLNDTNVLKPEWITEGVYKILTAKLLDDKHGVLDLEMVGKILDNRRYPKHKHHFIVQMMQKFERCFPLKRDEIFLVPDLLPKQQPDFGDWKPDETGLGFQYHYEIEPGSFLTRFIVNMNEYIDEDIYWRKGVVLRNADGNRALVKTDLADKKIFIWVDGKMETRRGFLSIIRRQFEKIHETMLNLKVTEYARHEKGLILYESLLKLESKRIEKHYFPDIDAEVDITEMLNGFESANERLIRGIGKKAAFFIGEGASFKKYDVALSFADEDRWYVSIVAQELKDNNVRVFYDEFEQVNLWGKNLFDELDDIYRNRSEYVVMFISEHYAKKMWTDHERQSAFDNAIQAKKEYVLPARFDNTELKGLRNTIGYINLENMTAKGFAQMIIKKLEH
;
A
#
# COMPACT_ATOMS: atom_id res chain seq x y z
N MET A 1 16.59 -6.62 14.41
CA MET A 1 17.44 -6.85 13.22
C MET A 1 16.77 -7.91 12.36
N LEU A 2 16.59 -7.68 11.07
CA LEU A 2 15.88 -8.57 10.16
C LEU A 2 16.84 -9.11 9.09
N LEU A 3 16.82 -10.43 8.86
CA LEU A 3 17.58 -11.09 7.81
C LEU A 3 16.70 -11.41 6.63
N LEU A 4 16.98 -10.79 5.50
CA LEU A 4 16.24 -10.95 4.24
C LEU A 4 17.15 -11.58 3.17
N GLY A 5 16.54 -12.10 2.12
CA GLY A 5 17.22 -12.71 0.97
C GLY A 5 16.60 -14.04 0.56
N GLU A 6 17.01 -14.53 -0.60
CA GLU A 6 16.47 -15.72 -1.24
C GLU A 6 16.68 -17.02 -0.42
N GLY A 7 16.06 -18.10 -0.88
CA GLY A 7 16.31 -19.44 -0.33
C GLY A 7 17.78 -19.84 -0.45
N GLU A 8 18.28 -20.59 0.53
CA GLU A 8 19.63 -21.19 0.50
C GLU A 8 20.83 -20.22 0.45
N VAL A 9 20.60 -18.89 0.56
CA VAL A 9 21.71 -17.91 0.68
C VAL A 9 22.50 -18.03 1.99
N GLY A 10 21.95 -18.77 2.97
CA GLY A 10 22.61 -19.06 4.25
C GLY A 10 22.28 -18.08 5.36
N LYS A 11 21.06 -17.56 5.43
CA LYS A 11 20.57 -16.68 6.53
C LYS A 11 20.73 -17.33 7.89
N THR A 12 20.17 -18.51 8.09
CA THR A 12 20.25 -19.27 9.35
C THR A 12 21.70 -19.64 9.73
N ALA A 13 22.54 -19.97 8.74
CA ALA A 13 23.97 -20.19 8.99
C ALA A 13 24.67 -18.91 9.47
N LEU A 14 24.27 -17.75 8.94
CA LEU A 14 24.76 -16.46 9.37
C LEU A 14 24.33 -16.14 10.80
N VAL A 15 23.06 -16.39 11.17
CA VAL A 15 22.60 -16.27 12.57
C VAL A 15 23.41 -17.13 13.51
N ASN A 16 23.63 -18.40 13.15
CA ASN A 16 24.44 -19.31 13.98
C ASN A 16 25.88 -18.81 14.18
N ARG A 17 26.47 -18.18 13.15
CA ARG A 17 27.81 -17.55 13.28
C ARG A 17 27.77 -16.27 14.12
N LEU A 18 26.73 -15.44 13.98
CA LEU A 18 26.63 -14.21 14.76
C LEU A 18 26.39 -14.49 16.25
N VAL A 19 25.47 -15.39 16.57
CA VAL A 19 24.99 -15.62 17.94
C VAL A 19 25.86 -16.64 18.66
N PHE A 20 26.17 -17.78 18.03
CA PHE A 20 26.80 -18.92 18.68
C PHE A 20 28.25 -19.19 18.24
N ASP A 21 28.74 -18.40 17.26
CA ASP A 21 30.06 -18.55 16.64
C ASP A 21 30.32 -19.96 16.03
N LYS A 22 29.25 -20.65 15.67
CA LYS A 22 29.28 -22.02 15.13
C LYS A 22 28.70 -22.04 13.71
N PHE A 23 29.27 -22.88 12.86
CA PHE A 23 28.68 -23.24 11.58
C PHE A 23 27.90 -24.55 11.76
N LYS A 24 26.61 -24.50 11.41
CA LYS A 24 25.77 -25.69 11.29
C LYS A 24 25.09 -25.65 9.92
N THR A 25 25.10 -26.76 9.22
CA THR A 25 24.15 -27.01 8.13
C THR A 25 22.77 -27.14 8.77
N THR A 26 21.86 -26.26 8.38
CA THR A 26 20.50 -26.22 8.93
C THR A 26 19.53 -26.76 7.90
N GLU A 27 18.48 -27.42 8.36
CA GLU A 27 17.29 -27.70 7.59
C GLU A 27 16.62 -26.38 7.19
N LYS A 28 15.71 -26.42 6.22
CA LYS A 28 14.98 -25.22 5.78
C LYS A 28 14.20 -24.63 6.95
N THR A 29 14.33 -23.32 7.14
CA THR A 29 13.50 -22.58 8.10
C THR A 29 12.06 -22.56 7.58
N GLU A 30 11.11 -22.94 8.41
CA GLU A 30 9.67 -22.83 8.13
C GLU A 30 9.13 -21.61 8.85
N GLY A 31 8.66 -20.59 8.09
CA GLY A 31 8.14 -19.36 8.68
C GLY A 31 9.23 -18.40 9.16
N ILE A 32 9.29 -18.13 10.46
CA ILE A 32 10.23 -17.18 11.08
C ILE A 32 10.79 -17.78 12.35
N ASP A 33 12.10 -17.66 12.55
CA ASP A 33 12.77 -17.95 13.81
C ASP A 33 13.32 -16.65 14.43
N ILE A 34 13.06 -16.43 15.71
CA ILE A 34 13.55 -15.26 16.44
C ILE A 34 14.65 -15.66 17.42
N HIS A 35 15.85 -15.11 17.21
CA HIS A 35 17.02 -15.38 18.05
C HIS A 35 17.39 -14.15 18.88
N LYS A 36 17.66 -14.34 20.16
CA LYS A 36 18.12 -13.26 21.06
C LYS A 36 19.64 -13.23 21.10
N TRP A 37 20.23 -12.13 20.69
CA TRP A 37 21.67 -11.89 20.71
C TRP A 37 22.01 -10.78 21.71
N ASN A 38 22.58 -11.15 22.85
CA ASN A 38 23.00 -10.19 23.88
C ASN A 38 24.45 -9.75 23.61
N VAL A 39 24.64 -8.45 23.45
CA VAL A 39 25.95 -7.86 23.15
C VAL A 39 26.26 -6.72 24.12
N GLU A 40 27.53 -6.62 24.53
CA GLU A 40 28.04 -5.50 25.30
C GLU A 40 28.51 -4.40 24.33
N VAL A 41 27.90 -3.22 24.43
CA VAL A 41 28.15 -2.10 23.49
C VAL A 41 29.14 -1.10 24.09
N LYS A 42 29.06 -0.90 25.41
CA LYS A 42 30.00 -0.11 26.25
C LYS A 42 30.15 -0.85 27.59
N LYS A 43 31.15 -0.48 28.35
CA LYS A 43 31.32 -0.99 29.72
C LYS A 43 30.02 -0.78 30.49
N ASP A 44 29.43 -1.87 31.00
CA ASP A 44 28.16 -1.92 31.74
C ASP A 44 26.88 -1.58 30.92
N CYS A 45 26.97 -1.50 29.57
CA CYS A 45 25.81 -1.28 28.69
C CYS A 45 25.61 -2.51 27.79
N ARG A 46 24.59 -3.32 28.08
CA ARG A 46 24.19 -4.48 27.28
C ARG A 46 22.93 -4.17 26.47
N ILE A 47 22.94 -4.57 25.20
CA ILE A 47 21.81 -4.49 24.29
C ILE A 47 21.39 -5.90 23.92
N GLN A 48 20.09 -6.18 23.97
CA GLN A 48 19.50 -7.38 23.40
C GLN A 48 19.04 -7.09 21.98
N ILE A 49 19.60 -7.78 21.00
CA ILE A 49 19.20 -7.70 19.60
C ILE A 49 18.30 -8.91 19.31
N ASN A 50 17.05 -8.64 18.93
CA ASN A 50 16.17 -9.67 18.41
C ASN A 50 16.48 -9.84 16.91
N ILE A 51 16.97 -11.01 16.54
CA ILE A 51 17.32 -11.36 15.17
C ILE A 51 16.18 -12.19 14.58
N TRP A 52 15.57 -11.69 13.52
CA TRP A 52 14.47 -12.33 12.82
C TRP A 52 15.03 -13.04 11.59
N ASP A 53 15.06 -14.35 11.61
CA ASP A 53 15.50 -15.21 10.51
C ASP A 53 14.30 -15.72 9.72
N PHE A 54 14.10 -15.15 8.54
CA PHE A 54 12.98 -15.48 7.69
C PHE A 54 13.27 -16.66 6.77
N ALA A 55 12.28 -17.54 6.59
CA ALA A 55 12.31 -18.58 5.57
C ALA A 55 12.58 -17.97 4.19
N GLY A 56 13.40 -18.61 3.37
CA GLY A 56 13.80 -18.08 2.06
C GLY A 56 12.96 -18.57 0.88
N GLN A 57 11.78 -19.17 1.11
CA GLN A 57 10.95 -19.68 0.03
C GLN A 57 10.07 -18.56 -0.56
N GLU A 58 9.81 -18.62 -1.86
CA GLU A 58 9.04 -17.62 -2.61
C GLU A 58 7.65 -17.36 -2.00
N ILE A 59 6.96 -18.41 -1.55
CA ILE A 59 5.68 -18.34 -0.82
C ILE A 59 5.78 -17.52 0.47
N THR A 60 6.94 -17.52 1.13
CA THR A 60 7.14 -16.84 2.42
C THR A 60 7.60 -15.39 2.27
N HIS A 61 8.15 -14.99 1.10
CA HIS A 61 8.62 -13.61 0.88
C HIS A 61 7.55 -12.57 1.16
N ALA A 62 6.34 -12.90 0.86
CA ALA A 62 5.22 -12.01 1.06
C ALA A 62 4.75 -11.93 2.51
N THR A 63 4.95 -12.97 3.32
CA THR A 63 4.68 -12.93 4.77
C THR A 63 5.74 -12.14 5.53
N HIS A 64 6.96 -11.98 4.99
CA HIS A 64 8.01 -11.16 5.59
C HIS A 64 7.61 -9.70 5.74
N GLN A 65 6.78 -9.18 4.82
CA GLN A 65 6.29 -7.80 4.85
C GLN A 65 5.54 -7.45 6.15
N PHE A 66 4.98 -8.46 6.84
CA PHE A 66 4.28 -8.28 8.13
C PHE A 66 5.15 -7.68 9.24
N PHE A 67 6.47 -7.86 9.13
CA PHE A 67 7.44 -7.59 10.19
C PHE A 67 8.45 -6.53 9.82
N LEU A 68 8.38 -5.98 8.60
CA LEU A 68 9.29 -4.93 8.18
C LEU A 68 8.90 -3.61 8.83
N THR A 69 9.75 -3.11 9.74
CA THR A 69 9.50 -1.89 10.52
C THR A 69 10.54 -0.81 10.21
N LYS A 70 10.14 0.45 10.41
CA LYS A 70 10.98 1.63 10.16
C LYS A 70 12.12 1.84 11.18
N ARG A 71 12.16 1.03 12.26
CA ARG A 71 13.17 1.15 13.33
C ARG A 71 14.07 -0.07 13.42
N SER A 72 14.35 -0.71 12.28
CA SER A 72 15.11 -1.95 12.19
C SER A 72 16.45 -1.79 11.47
N LEU A 73 17.41 -2.64 11.78
CA LEU A 73 18.59 -2.88 10.96
C LEU A 73 18.31 -4.06 10.04
N TYR A 74 18.49 -3.89 8.74
CA TYR A 74 18.30 -4.93 7.74
C TYR A 74 19.62 -5.55 7.32
N LEU A 75 19.71 -6.88 7.36
CA LEU A 75 20.78 -7.65 6.74
C LEU A 75 20.23 -8.32 5.49
N LEU A 76 20.58 -7.81 4.32
CA LEU A 76 20.21 -8.42 3.04
C LEU A 76 21.31 -9.41 2.64
N VAL A 77 21.00 -10.71 2.75
CA VAL A 77 21.95 -11.80 2.52
C VAL A 77 21.83 -12.30 1.09
N LEU A 78 22.93 -12.28 0.36
CA LEU A 78 23.05 -12.73 -1.02
C LEU A 78 23.98 -13.94 -1.09
N ALA A 79 23.73 -14.85 -2.01
CA ALA A 79 24.66 -15.95 -2.30
C ALA A 79 25.66 -15.54 -3.38
N SER A 80 26.95 -15.60 -3.11
CA SER A 80 27.98 -15.23 -4.08
C SER A 80 28.05 -16.14 -5.33
N ARG A 81 27.33 -17.26 -5.34
CA ARG A 81 27.18 -18.12 -6.52
C ARG A 81 26.28 -17.54 -7.60
N GLY A 82 25.34 -16.66 -7.22
CA GLY A 82 24.37 -16.04 -8.11
C GLY A 82 24.79 -14.64 -8.51
N ASP A 83 24.22 -14.15 -9.60
CA ASP A 83 24.28 -12.75 -9.99
C ASP A 83 23.26 -11.89 -9.21
N GLU A 84 23.20 -10.59 -9.49
CA GLU A 84 22.25 -9.68 -8.85
C GLU A 84 20.80 -10.07 -9.16
N LYS A 85 20.50 -10.57 -10.36
CA LYS A 85 19.16 -10.98 -10.78
C LYS A 85 18.70 -12.23 -10.04
N SER A 86 19.54 -13.27 -9.94
CA SER A 86 19.19 -14.50 -9.23
C SER A 86 19.03 -14.29 -7.70
N ASN A 87 19.70 -13.29 -7.15
CA ASN A 87 19.52 -12.88 -5.76
C ASN A 87 18.37 -11.86 -5.55
N ARG A 88 17.70 -11.40 -6.60
CA ARG A 88 16.62 -10.41 -6.56
C ARG A 88 16.99 -9.17 -5.75
N LEU A 89 18.25 -8.73 -5.85
CA LEU A 89 18.82 -7.66 -5.02
C LEU A 89 17.99 -6.39 -5.05
N GLU A 90 17.67 -5.89 -6.23
CA GLU A 90 16.90 -4.66 -6.38
C GLU A 90 15.47 -4.77 -5.83
N GLU A 91 14.84 -5.91 -5.95
CA GLU A 91 13.49 -6.13 -5.42
C GLU A 91 13.49 -6.05 -3.89
N TRP A 92 14.45 -6.73 -3.25
CA TRP A 92 14.60 -6.65 -1.80
C TRP A 92 14.88 -5.23 -1.31
N LEU A 93 15.75 -4.50 -2.00
CA LEU A 93 16.06 -3.11 -1.64
C LEU A 93 14.83 -2.20 -1.78
N LYS A 94 14.01 -2.38 -2.83
CA LYS A 94 12.75 -1.66 -3.01
C LYS A 94 11.73 -2.00 -1.91
N ILE A 95 11.59 -3.27 -1.56
CA ILE A 95 10.71 -3.72 -0.46
C ILE A 95 11.15 -3.08 0.87
N ILE A 96 12.44 -3.10 1.17
CA ILE A 96 12.99 -2.47 2.38
C ILE A 96 12.73 -0.95 2.36
N GLN A 97 12.93 -0.29 1.23
CA GLN A 97 12.69 1.15 1.10
C GLN A 97 11.23 1.52 1.32
N ASN A 98 10.30 0.74 0.77
CA ASN A 98 8.86 0.99 0.88
C ASN A 98 8.34 0.76 2.31
N LEU A 99 8.77 -0.29 2.99
CA LEU A 99 8.24 -0.71 4.29
C LEU A 99 9.14 -0.29 5.45
N GLY A 100 10.44 -0.38 5.28
CA GLY A 100 11.47 -0.01 6.27
C GLY A 100 11.88 1.46 6.22
N GLY A 101 11.48 2.20 5.16
CA GLY A 101 11.85 3.60 4.99
C GLY A 101 13.37 3.80 4.91
N GLU A 102 13.89 4.73 5.71
CA GLU A 102 15.33 5.04 5.76
C GLU A 102 16.14 4.13 6.71
N SER A 103 15.57 3.02 7.13
CA SER A 103 16.27 2.06 8.00
C SER A 103 17.58 1.59 7.38
N PRO A 104 18.67 1.47 8.16
CA PRO A 104 19.97 1.07 7.65
C PRO A 104 19.96 -0.34 7.10
N VAL A 105 20.64 -0.54 5.96
CA VAL A 105 20.81 -1.83 5.29
C VAL A 105 22.30 -2.19 5.24
N ILE A 106 22.63 -3.42 5.63
CA ILE A 106 23.93 -4.04 5.37
C ILE A 106 23.73 -5.17 4.36
N ILE A 107 24.38 -5.11 3.23
CA ILE A 107 24.40 -6.20 2.24
C ILE A 107 25.49 -7.19 2.63
N VAL A 108 25.12 -8.46 2.75
CA VAL A 108 26.01 -9.54 3.16
C VAL A 108 26.14 -10.54 2.02
N CYS A 109 27.24 -10.50 1.26
CA CYS A 109 27.55 -11.47 0.22
C CYS A 109 28.17 -12.73 0.88
N ASN A 110 27.34 -13.73 1.16
CA ASN A 110 27.74 -14.99 1.78
C ASN A 110 28.28 -15.99 0.76
N LYS A 111 28.93 -17.06 1.23
CA LYS A 111 29.60 -18.10 0.41
C LYS A 111 30.75 -17.54 -0.43
N SER A 112 31.43 -16.50 0.05
CA SER A 112 32.58 -15.87 -0.61
C SER A 112 33.80 -16.79 -0.75
N ASP A 113 33.80 -17.95 -0.11
CA ASP A 113 34.78 -19.03 -0.26
C ASP A 113 34.57 -19.86 -1.54
N GLU A 114 33.41 -19.77 -2.16
CA GLU A 114 33.05 -20.51 -3.36
C GLU A 114 33.16 -19.62 -4.62
N HIS A 115 32.64 -18.41 -4.55
CA HIS A 115 32.69 -17.43 -5.64
C HIS A 115 32.82 -16.00 -5.09
N GLN A 116 33.42 -15.11 -5.90
CA GLN A 116 33.44 -13.68 -5.60
C GLN A 116 32.33 -12.96 -6.38
N MET A 117 31.36 -12.44 -5.65
CA MET A 117 30.35 -11.55 -6.23
C MET A 117 30.92 -10.14 -6.36
N ASN A 118 30.77 -9.55 -7.53
CA ASN A 118 31.08 -8.15 -7.80
C ASN A 118 29.78 -7.38 -7.96
N LEU A 119 29.56 -6.40 -7.07
CA LEU A 119 28.43 -5.48 -7.11
C LEU A 119 28.97 -4.10 -7.51
N ASP A 120 28.20 -3.35 -8.27
CA ASP A 120 28.49 -1.92 -8.47
C ASP A 120 28.06 -1.16 -7.19
N GLU A 121 28.97 -1.13 -6.22
CA GLU A 121 28.71 -0.51 -4.92
C GLU A 121 28.39 0.97 -5.04
N ARG A 122 28.95 1.68 -6.04
CA ARG A 122 28.71 3.10 -6.25
C ARG A 122 27.30 3.35 -6.74
N ALA A 123 26.89 2.68 -7.81
CA ALA A 123 25.54 2.79 -8.36
C ALA A 123 24.47 2.38 -7.33
N LEU A 124 24.72 1.31 -6.56
CA LEU A 124 23.81 0.87 -5.50
C LEU A 124 23.64 1.91 -4.39
N ARG A 125 24.72 2.55 -3.92
CA ARG A 125 24.65 3.57 -2.87
C ARG A 125 24.03 4.88 -3.36
N GLU A 126 24.23 5.25 -4.62
CA GLU A 126 23.57 6.42 -5.23
C GLU A 126 22.07 6.19 -5.33
N LYS A 127 21.64 4.97 -5.69
CA LYS A 127 20.22 4.61 -5.83
C LYS A 127 19.53 4.34 -4.49
N TYR A 128 20.25 3.77 -3.52
CA TYR A 128 19.76 3.38 -2.19
C TYR A 128 20.66 3.94 -1.08
N PRO A 129 20.47 5.20 -0.66
CA PRO A 129 21.36 5.86 0.31
C PRO A 129 21.38 5.24 1.70
N ASN A 130 20.39 4.40 2.02
CA ASN A 130 20.30 3.67 3.28
C ASN A 130 21.23 2.44 3.34
N ILE A 131 21.93 2.06 2.27
CA ILE A 131 22.98 1.03 2.28
C ILE A 131 24.21 1.59 3.03
N ARG A 132 24.48 1.03 4.21
CA ARG A 132 25.59 1.45 5.08
C ARG A 132 26.87 0.71 4.77
N GLU A 133 26.80 -0.61 4.50
CA GLU A 133 27.97 -1.42 4.25
C GLU A 133 27.64 -2.58 3.30
N ILE A 134 28.65 -3.05 2.57
CA ILE A 134 28.62 -4.27 1.76
C ILE A 134 29.77 -5.16 2.25
N VAL A 135 29.46 -6.34 2.79
CA VAL A 135 30.45 -7.23 3.42
C VAL A 135 30.43 -8.60 2.77
N LYS A 136 31.57 -9.02 2.24
CA LYS A 136 31.75 -10.40 1.70
C LYS A 136 32.15 -11.32 2.84
N VAL A 137 31.36 -12.39 3.09
CA VAL A 137 31.58 -13.32 4.21
C VAL A 137 31.54 -14.79 3.76
N SER A 138 32.16 -15.66 4.54
CA SER A 138 31.93 -17.11 4.45
C SER A 138 31.50 -17.62 5.82
N CYS A 139 30.23 -18.01 5.94
CA CYS A 139 29.74 -18.67 7.16
C CYS A 139 30.45 -20.00 7.38
N LYS A 140 30.81 -20.74 6.33
CA LYS A 140 31.52 -22.03 6.40
C LYS A 140 32.91 -21.86 6.99
N LYS A 141 33.72 -20.94 6.43
CA LYS A 141 35.11 -20.69 6.87
C LYS A 141 35.23 -19.68 8.02
N GLY A 142 34.17 -18.96 8.38
CA GLY A 142 34.22 -17.89 9.38
C GLY A 142 34.85 -16.58 8.85
N THR A 143 35.10 -16.46 7.55
CA THR A 143 35.78 -15.31 6.95
C THR A 143 34.93 -14.06 7.13
N ASN A 144 35.54 -12.95 7.58
CA ASN A 144 34.94 -11.64 7.79
C ASN A 144 33.72 -11.57 8.74
N ILE A 145 33.40 -12.65 9.47
CA ILE A 145 32.29 -12.64 10.46
C ILE A 145 32.55 -11.61 11.56
N LYS A 146 33.80 -11.52 12.06
CA LYS A 146 34.21 -10.54 13.08
C LYS A 146 34.00 -9.10 12.57
N ARG A 147 34.39 -8.82 11.32
CA ARG A 147 34.16 -7.51 10.67
C ARG A 147 32.67 -7.19 10.55
N LEU A 148 31.85 -8.16 10.13
CA LEU A 148 30.40 -7.99 10.04
C LEU A 148 29.79 -7.69 11.41
N LYS A 149 30.17 -8.43 12.47
CA LYS A 149 29.73 -8.14 13.86
C LYS A 149 30.06 -6.70 14.25
N GLN A 150 31.27 -6.22 13.96
CA GLN A 150 31.68 -4.84 14.27
C GLN A 150 30.83 -3.80 13.53
N LYS A 151 30.53 -4.05 12.24
CA LYS A 151 29.68 -3.15 11.44
C LYS A 151 28.24 -3.12 11.94
N ILE A 152 27.65 -4.27 12.25
CA ILE A 152 26.31 -4.37 12.87
C ILE A 152 26.27 -3.54 14.16
N LEU A 153 27.23 -3.73 15.05
CA LEU A 153 27.29 -3.00 16.32
C LEU A 153 27.52 -1.50 16.14
N SER A 154 28.31 -1.11 15.14
CA SER A 154 28.49 0.30 14.78
C SER A 154 27.18 0.93 14.35
N GLU A 155 26.43 0.30 13.43
CA GLU A 155 25.14 0.83 12.96
C GLU A 155 24.11 0.90 14.09
N ILE A 156 24.00 -0.13 14.93
CA ILE A 156 23.08 -0.13 16.07
C ILE A 156 23.38 1.02 17.04
N LYS A 157 24.65 1.38 17.24
CA LYS A 157 25.03 2.50 18.10
C LYS A 157 24.56 3.85 17.55
N HIS A 158 24.38 3.97 16.25
CA HIS A 158 23.91 5.20 15.59
C HIS A 158 22.38 5.26 15.45
N MET A 159 21.66 4.20 15.81
CA MET A 159 20.19 4.20 15.78
C MET A 159 19.63 4.97 16.98
N PRO A 160 18.96 6.12 16.78
CA PRO A 160 18.55 7.01 17.88
C PRO A 160 17.73 6.31 18.96
N HIS A 161 16.78 5.47 18.55
CA HIS A 161 15.82 4.80 19.44
C HIS A 161 16.43 3.73 20.34
N VAL A 162 17.67 3.28 20.09
CA VAL A 162 18.34 2.25 20.91
C VAL A 162 18.71 2.79 22.29
N PHE A 163 18.99 4.09 22.37
CA PHE A 163 19.40 4.75 23.62
C PHE A 163 18.35 5.73 24.16
N GLU A 164 17.14 5.74 23.57
CA GLU A 164 16.03 6.54 24.11
C GLU A 164 15.69 6.07 25.54
N PRO A 165 15.48 7.01 26.48
CA PRO A 165 15.12 6.66 27.85
C PRO A 165 13.76 5.94 27.88
N PHE A 166 13.75 4.73 28.44
CA PHE A 166 12.55 3.94 28.58
C PHE A 166 12.05 4.00 30.03
N SER A 167 10.80 4.40 30.21
CA SER A 167 10.23 4.51 31.55
C SER A 167 10.27 3.16 32.28
N LYS A 168 10.59 3.17 33.60
CA LYS A 168 10.59 1.95 34.42
C LYS A 168 9.25 1.19 34.35
N LYS A 169 8.13 1.92 34.31
CA LYS A 169 6.79 1.33 34.20
C LYS A 169 6.59 0.65 32.85
N TRP A 170 7.03 1.27 31.76
CA TRP A 170 6.96 0.71 30.42
C TRP A 170 7.86 -0.53 30.29
N PHE A 171 9.02 -0.49 30.92
CA PHE A 171 9.93 -1.64 30.95
C PHE A 171 9.32 -2.82 31.73
N ALA A 172 8.62 -2.57 32.83
CA ALA A 172 7.91 -3.60 33.58
C ALA A 172 6.78 -4.25 32.74
N VAL A 173 6.00 -3.45 31.99
CA VAL A 173 4.99 -3.97 31.04
C VAL A 173 5.66 -4.85 29.98
N LYS A 174 6.76 -4.37 29.37
CA LYS A 174 7.53 -5.14 28.38
C LYS A 174 7.97 -6.49 28.94
N GLN A 175 8.60 -6.49 30.12
CA GLN A 175 9.05 -7.74 30.76
C GLN A 175 7.91 -8.71 31.06
N LYS A 176 6.75 -8.20 31.49
CA LYS A 176 5.56 -9.03 31.72
C LYS A 176 5.12 -9.72 30.43
N LEU A 177 5.00 -8.95 29.35
CA LEU A 177 4.59 -9.49 28.04
C LEU A 177 5.59 -10.53 27.50
N GLU A 178 6.90 -10.27 27.61
CA GLU A 178 7.94 -11.21 27.15
C GLU A 178 7.97 -12.52 27.95
N ASN A 179 7.53 -12.50 29.22
CA ASN A 179 7.49 -13.68 30.08
C ASN A 179 6.20 -14.49 29.97
N LEU A 180 5.21 -14.02 29.22
CA LEU A 180 3.99 -14.76 28.94
C LEU A 180 4.30 -15.97 28.04
N LYS A 181 3.65 -17.10 28.36
CA LYS A 181 3.79 -18.35 27.58
C LYS A 181 2.82 -18.43 26.41
N GLU A 182 1.78 -17.64 26.46
CA GLU A 182 0.71 -17.55 25.49
C GLU A 182 1.24 -17.07 24.12
N ASN A 183 0.59 -17.51 23.05
CA ASN A 183 0.92 -17.07 21.69
C ASN A 183 0.35 -15.67 21.40
N TYR A 184 -0.76 -15.33 22.03
CA TYR A 184 -1.47 -14.06 21.88
C TYR A 184 -2.23 -13.72 23.17
N ILE A 185 -2.61 -12.46 23.34
CA ILE A 185 -3.52 -11.99 24.39
C ILE A 185 -4.56 -11.03 23.81
N PRO A 186 -5.79 -10.97 24.39
CA PRO A 186 -6.73 -9.89 24.10
C PRO A 186 -6.12 -8.53 24.45
N PHE A 187 -6.54 -7.49 23.73
CA PHE A 187 -6.11 -6.13 24.05
C PHE A 187 -6.49 -5.69 25.46
N GLU A 188 -7.63 -6.15 25.96
CA GLU A 188 -8.07 -5.90 27.35
C GLU A 188 -7.07 -6.42 28.38
N ASP A 189 -6.44 -7.56 28.14
CA ASP A 189 -5.46 -8.12 29.08
C ASP A 189 -4.16 -7.32 29.04
N TYR A 190 -3.76 -6.80 27.90
CA TYR A 190 -2.69 -5.80 27.81
C TYR A 190 -3.04 -4.55 28.66
N LEU A 191 -4.25 -4.04 28.57
CA LEU A 191 -4.68 -2.89 29.38
C LEU A 191 -4.65 -3.18 30.89
N LYS A 192 -5.03 -4.41 31.30
CA LYS A 192 -4.91 -4.86 32.71
C LYS A 192 -3.46 -4.89 33.17
N ILE A 193 -2.54 -5.41 32.33
CA ILE A 193 -1.10 -5.40 32.61
C ILE A 193 -0.60 -3.96 32.75
N CYS A 194 -0.92 -3.07 31.82
CA CYS A 194 -0.56 -1.66 31.88
C CYS A 194 -1.04 -1.00 33.19
N LYS A 195 -2.29 -1.24 33.57
CA LYS A 195 -2.87 -0.68 34.82
C LYS A 195 -2.12 -1.17 36.07
N ARG A 196 -1.78 -2.47 36.11
CA ARG A 196 -1.03 -3.06 37.23
C ARG A 196 0.39 -2.47 37.37
N GLU A 197 1.04 -2.18 36.25
CA GLU A 197 2.39 -1.59 36.23
C GLU A 197 2.36 -0.04 36.28
N GLY A 198 1.18 0.55 36.51
CA GLY A 198 1.02 1.99 36.71
C GLY A 198 1.04 2.84 35.43
N VAL A 199 0.79 2.25 34.28
CA VAL A 199 0.56 2.94 33.00
C VAL A 199 -0.96 3.11 32.85
N THR A 200 -1.48 4.27 33.27
CA THR A 200 -2.94 4.48 33.41
C THR A 200 -3.55 5.38 32.34
N LYS A 201 -2.76 6.24 31.70
CA LYS A 201 -3.23 7.14 30.64
C LYS A 201 -3.37 6.38 29.32
N ASP A 202 -4.48 6.59 28.62
CA ASP A 202 -4.76 5.87 27.36
C ASP A 202 -3.74 6.21 26.28
N LEU A 203 -3.33 7.47 26.14
CA LEU A 203 -2.28 7.89 25.20
C LEU A 203 -0.95 7.16 25.47
N ASP A 204 -0.57 7.01 26.75
CA ASP A 204 0.67 6.29 27.11
C ASP A 204 0.58 4.81 26.75
N ARG A 205 -0.59 4.18 26.92
CA ARG A 205 -0.83 2.77 26.56
C ARG A 205 -0.78 2.54 25.05
N GLU A 206 -1.39 3.44 24.28
CA GLU A 206 -1.35 3.38 22.82
C GLU A 206 0.06 3.64 22.27
N THR A 207 0.76 4.60 22.83
CA THR A 207 2.16 4.87 22.45
C THR A 207 3.05 3.67 22.80
N LEU A 208 2.86 3.08 23.98
CA LEU A 208 3.65 1.93 24.43
C LEU A 208 3.42 0.71 23.53
N ILE A 209 2.17 0.38 23.16
CA ILE A 209 1.92 -0.81 22.33
C ILE A 209 2.51 -0.64 20.91
N LYS A 210 2.45 0.57 20.34
CA LYS A 210 3.10 0.90 19.06
C LYS A 210 4.62 0.74 19.18
N PHE A 211 5.20 1.24 20.24
CA PHE A 211 6.63 1.10 20.51
C PHE A 211 7.06 -0.36 20.68
N LEU A 212 6.26 -1.16 21.40
CA LEU A 212 6.52 -2.60 21.58
C LEU A 212 6.37 -3.38 20.26
N HIS A 213 5.48 -2.94 19.38
CA HIS A 213 5.37 -3.47 18.02
C HIS A 213 6.64 -3.18 17.21
N ASP A 214 7.11 -1.93 17.21
CA ASP A 214 8.34 -1.52 16.52
C ASP A 214 9.58 -2.27 17.04
N LEU A 215 9.61 -2.60 18.33
CA LEU A 215 10.67 -3.42 18.94
C LEU A 215 10.55 -4.93 18.66
N GLY A 216 9.44 -5.36 18.04
CA GLY A 216 9.18 -6.78 17.79
C GLY A 216 8.90 -7.59 19.05
N VAL A 217 8.41 -6.96 20.12
CA VAL A 217 8.00 -7.62 21.37
C VAL A 217 6.59 -8.18 21.26
N VAL A 218 5.72 -7.44 20.58
CA VAL A 218 4.35 -7.85 20.27
C VAL A 218 4.03 -7.43 18.84
N LEU A 219 3.11 -8.14 18.17
CA LEU A 219 2.49 -7.65 16.95
C LEU A 219 1.10 -7.12 17.29
N ASN A 220 0.88 -5.86 16.98
CA ASN A 220 -0.39 -5.18 17.17
C ASN A 220 -0.76 -4.41 15.91
N PHE A 221 -2.01 -4.52 15.47
CA PHE A 221 -2.53 -3.90 14.26
C PHE A 221 -3.76 -3.05 14.60
N ARG A 222 -3.60 -2.10 15.55
CA ARG A 222 -4.69 -1.22 16.02
C ARG A 222 -5.36 -0.41 14.92
N ASP A 223 -4.63 -0.09 13.87
CA ASP A 223 -5.13 0.68 12.73
C ASP A 223 -6.09 -0.13 11.85
N ASP A 224 -6.18 -1.45 12.05
CA ASP A 224 -7.13 -2.32 11.36
C ASP A 224 -8.20 -2.80 12.35
N ARG A 225 -9.44 -2.34 12.15
CA ARG A 225 -10.58 -2.67 13.04
C ARG A 225 -10.83 -4.17 13.17
N ARG A 226 -10.45 -4.96 12.19
CA ARG A 226 -10.60 -6.43 12.18
C ARG A 226 -9.59 -7.12 13.08
N LEU A 227 -8.44 -6.50 13.34
CA LEU A 227 -7.28 -7.06 14.03
C LEU A 227 -6.97 -6.41 15.37
N ASN A 228 -7.68 -5.35 15.74
CA ASN A 228 -7.31 -4.45 16.84
C ASN A 228 -7.55 -5.03 18.25
N ASP A 229 -8.29 -6.12 18.38
CA ASP A 229 -8.63 -6.76 19.64
C ASP A 229 -7.58 -7.78 20.13
N THR A 230 -6.61 -8.13 19.28
CA THR A 230 -5.64 -9.20 19.56
C THR A 230 -4.20 -8.70 19.44
N ASN A 231 -3.41 -8.99 20.48
CA ASN A 231 -1.97 -8.78 20.47
C ASN A 231 -1.27 -10.14 20.32
N VAL A 232 -0.48 -10.30 19.25
CA VAL A 232 0.30 -11.52 19.04
C VAL A 232 1.63 -11.37 19.77
N LEU A 233 1.90 -12.26 20.72
CA LEU A 233 3.12 -12.28 21.53
C LEU A 233 4.22 -13.10 20.89
N LYS A 234 3.85 -14.13 20.10
CA LYS A 234 4.78 -14.99 19.39
C LYS A 234 4.51 -14.88 17.88
N PRO A 235 5.28 -14.07 17.18
CA PRO A 235 5.16 -13.91 15.73
C PRO A 235 5.18 -15.23 14.96
N GLU A 236 5.95 -16.20 15.45
CA GLU A 236 6.06 -17.54 14.87
C GLU A 236 4.69 -18.24 14.80
N TRP A 237 3.82 -18.00 15.78
CA TRP A 237 2.49 -18.60 15.82
C TRP A 237 1.65 -18.19 14.61
N ILE A 238 1.61 -16.91 14.26
CA ILE A 238 0.82 -16.44 13.12
C ILE A 238 1.43 -16.86 11.79
N THR A 239 2.77 -16.78 11.65
CA THR A 239 3.45 -17.14 10.40
C THR A 239 3.35 -18.63 10.11
N GLU A 240 3.50 -19.47 11.12
CA GLU A 240 3.30 -20.93 10.95
C GLU A 240 1.87 -21.25 10.58
N GLY A 241 0.87 -20.58 11.19
CA GLY A 241 -0.53 -20.74 10.84
C GLY A 241 -0.82 -20.39 9.38
N VAL A 242 -0.34 -19.22 8.94
CA VAL A 242 -0.47 -18.78 7.55
C VAL A 242 0.28 -19.71 6.60
N TYR A 243 1.51 -20.12 6.94
CA TYR A 243 2.30 -21.05 6.13
C TYR A 243 1.58 -22.41 5.94
N LYS A 244 1.00 -22.97 7.01
CA LYS A 244 0.22 -24.22 6.93
C LYS A 244 -0.97 -24.10 5.99
N ILE A 245 -1.63 -22.94 5.97
CA ILE A 245 -2.72 -22.69 5.03
C ILE A 245 -2.17 -22.60 3.61
N LEU A 246 -1.13 -21.82 3.37
CA LEU A 246 -0.55 -21.63 2.04
C LEU A 246 0.09 -22.89 1.43
N THR A 247 0.44 -23.89 2.25
CA THR A 247 1.04 -25.16 1.80
C THR A 247 0.08 -26.36 1.90
N ALA A 248 -1.19 -26.11 2.23
CA ALA A 248 -2.14 -27.18 2.43
C ALA A 248 -2.59 -27.78 1.09
N LYS A 249 -2.32 -29.08 0.89
CA LYS A 249 -2.77 -29.82 -0.29
C LYS A 249 -4.29 -29.76 -0.53
N LEU A 250 -5.06 -29.64 0.55
CA LEU A 250 -6.52 -29.51 0.49
C LEU A 250 -6.99 -28.32 -0.37
N LEU A 251 -6.18 -27.26 -0.45
CA LEU A 251 -6.48 -26.05 -1.23
C LEU A 251 -6.04 -26.18 -2.71
N ASP A 252 -5.11 -27.05 -3.03
CA ASP A 252 -4.71 -27.31 -4.42
C ASP A 252 -5.91 -27.88 -5.21
N ASP A 253 -6.66 -28.82 -4.62
CA ASP A 253 -7.84 -29.42 -5.24
C ASP A 253 -9.04 -28.45 -5.37
N LYS A 254 -9.01 -27.34 -4.62
CA LYS A 254 -10.03 -26.28 -4.62
C LYS A 254 -9.60 -25.03 -5.36
N HIS A 255 -8.54 -25.13 -6.16
CA HIS A 255 -8.02 -23.99 -6.94
C HIS A 255 -7.83 -22.71 -6.11
N GLY A 256 -7.34 -22.86 -4.87
CA GLY A 256 -7.07 -21.75 -3.98
C GLY A 256 -8.29 -21.15 -3.26
N VAL A 257 -9.45 -21.75 -3.36
CA VAL A 257 -10.64 -21.32 -2.61
C VAL A 257 -10.58 -21.85 -1.18
N LEU A 258 -10.61 -20.95 -0.21
CA LEU A 258 -10.51 -21.18 1.23
C LEU A 258 -11.81 -20.74 1.92
N ASP A 259 -12.38 -21.59 2.76
CA ASP A 259 -13.41 -21.25 3.73
C ASP A 259 -12.94 -21.48 5.18
N LEU A 260 -13.67 -20.96 6.16
CA LEU A 260 -13.31 -21.10 7.58
C LEU A 260 -13.40 -22.56 8.11
N GLU A 261 -14.20 -23.40 7.48
CA GLU A 261 -14.27 -24.83 7.83
C GLU A 261 -12.97 -25.54 7.41
N MET A 262 -12.48 -25.20 6.22
CA MET A 262 -11.19 -25.71 5.73
C MET A 262 -10.01 -25.24 6.59
N VAL A 263 -10.03 -23.99 7.07
CA VAL A 263 -9.03 -23.52 8.05
C VAL A 263 -9.01 -24.42 9.27
N GLY A 264 -10.19 -24.82 9.77
CA GLY A 264 -10.32 -25.75 10.90
C GLY A 264 -9.85 -27.17 10.62
N LYS A 265 -9.82 -27.60 9.36
CA LYS A 265 -9.27 -28.90 8.94
C LYS A 265 -7.75 -28.84 8.76
N ILE A 266 -7.21 -27.68 8.37
CA ILE A 266 -5.78 -27.47 8.12
C ILE A 266 -5.02 -27.20 9.42
N LEU A 267 -5.59 -26.38 10.31
CA LEU A 267 -4.92 -25.94 11.52
C LEU A 267 -5.28 -26.81 12.73
N ASP A 268 -4.27 -27.16 13.53
CA ASP A 268 -4.49 -27.87 14.80
C ASP A 268 -5.30 -26.99 15.78
N ASN A 269 -6.48 -27.43 16.16
CA ASN A 269 -7.39 -26.70 17.03
C ASN A 269 -6.84 -26.45 18.46
N ARG A 270 -5.85 -27.21 18.93
CA ARG A 270 -5.22 -26.97 20.22
C ARG A 270 -4.33 -25.73 20.18
N ARG A 271 -3.61 -25.54 19.07
CA ARG A 271 -2.72 -24.40 18.86
C ARG A 271 -3.43 -23.22 18.23
N TYR A 272 -4.43 -23.48 17.38
CA TYR A 272 -5.24 -22.51 16.64
C TYR A 272 -6.72 -22.73 16.92
N PRO A 273 -7.25 -22.23 18.06
CA PRO A 273 -8.65 -22.44 18.41
C PRO A 273 -9.59 -21.74 17.41
N LYS A 274 -10.78 -22.32 17.21
CA LYS A 274 -11.75 -21.88 16.19
C LYS A 274 -12.03 -20.37 16.20
N HIS A 275 -12.12 -19.76 17.38
CA HIS A 275 -12.35 -18.31 17.50
C HIS A 275 -11.20 -17.45 16.99
N LYS A 276 -10.02 -18.04 16.69
CA LYS A 276 -8.86 -17.36 16.08
C LYS A 276 -8.68 -17.65 14.60
N HIS A 277 -9.46 -18.56 14.01
CA HIS A 277 -9.37 -18.84 12.58
C HIS A 277 -9.66 -17.60 11.73
N HIS A 278 -10.72 -16.86 12.08
CA HIS A 278 -11.06 -15.62 11.40
C HIS A 278 -9.94 -14.57 11.52
N PHE A 279 -9.33 -14.42 12.70
CA PHE A 279 -8.19 -13.53 12.91
C PHE A 279 -7.00 -13.89 11.99
N ILE A 280 -6.67 -15.19 11.84
CA ILE A 280 -5.59 -15.64 10.94
C ILE A 280 -5.91 -15.29 9.49
N VAL A 281 -7.14 -15.53 9.04
CA VAL A 281 -7.59 -15.18 7.68
C VAL A 281 -7.57 -13.66 7.47
N GLN A 282 -8.01 -12.86 8.45
CA GLN A 282 -7.93 -11.40 8.39
C GLN A 282 -6.49 -10.89 8.35
N MET A 283 -5.56 -11.58 9.03
CA MET A 283 -4.13 -11.31 8.87
C MET A 283 -3.68 -11.60 7.44
N MET A 284 -4.09 -12.72 6.85
CA MET A 284 -3.81 -13.01 5.44
C MET A 284 -4.38 -11.95 4.51
N GLN A 285 -5.61 -11.45 4.77
CA GLN A 285 -6.23 -10.36 4.01
C GLN A 285 -5.45 -9.05 4.12
N LYS A 286 -5.09 -8.64 5.34
CA LYS A 286 -4.32 -7.41 5.57
C LYS A 286 -3.04 -7.36 4.74
N PHE A 287 -2.43 -8.52 4.54
CA PHE A 287 -1.18 -8.67 3.82
C PHE A 287 -1.35 -9.23 2.40
N GLU A 288 -2.56 -9.13 1.88
CA GLU A 288 -2.89 -9.49 0.50
C GLU A 288 -2.55 -10.95 0.13
N ARG A 289 -2.64 -11.88 1.11
CA ARG A 289 -2.44 -13.32 0.89
C ARG A 289 -3.74 -14.06 0.62
N CYS A 290 -4.87 -13.49 0.99
CA CYS A 290 -6.18 -13.93 0.55
C CYS A 290 -7.13 -12.75 0.42
N PHE A 291 -8.21 -12.98 -0.32
CA PHE A 291 -9.19 -11.93 -0.63
C PHE A 291 -10.60 -12.52 -0.53
N PRO A 292 -11.58 -11.78 -0.01
CA PRO A 292 -12.94 -12.25 0.08
C PRO A 292 -13.56 -12.36 -1.32
N LEU A 293 -14.11 -13.54 -1.65
CA LEU A 293 -14.90 -13.77 -2.86
C LEU A 293 -16.39 -13.51 -2.63
N LYS A 294 -16.92 -13.96 -1.48
CA LYS A 294 -18.33 -13.80 -1.08
C LYS A 294 -18.43 -13.62 0.43
N ARG A 295 -19.10 -12.55 0.88
CA ARG A 295 -19.57 -12.29 2.25
C ARG A 295 -18.59 -12.63 3.39
N ASP A 296 -17.29 -12.40 3.23
CA ASP A 296 -16.26 -12.70 4.25
C ASP A 296 -16.23 -14.15 4.79
N GLU A 297 -16.82 -15.09 4.07
CA GLU A 297 -16.84 -16.52 4.43
C GLU A 297 -16.00 -17.38 3.48
N ILE A 298 -15.87 -16.94 2.22
CA ILE A 298 -15.09 -17.63 1.18
C ILE A 298 -14.02 -16.67 0.67
N PHE A 299 -12.78 -17.15 0.64
CA PHE A 299 -11.60 -16.38 0.28
C PHE A 299 -10.86 -17.06 -0.85
N LEU A 300 -10.28 -16.27 -1.73
CA LEU A 300 -9.33 -16.73 -2.74
C LEU A 300 -7.91 -16.54 -2.20
N VAL A 301 -7.10 -17.60 -2.28
CA VAL A 301 -5.67 -17.60 -1.96
C VAL A 301 -4.88 -17.67 -3.28
N PRO A 302 -4.38 -16.55 -3.80
CA PRO A 302 -3.84 -16.46 -5.15
C PRO A 302 -2.59 -17.29 -5.39
N ASP A 303 -1.78 -17.47 -4.35
CA ASP A 303 -0.57 -18.29 -4.43
C ASP A 303 -0.87 -19.77 -4.75
N LEU A 304 -2.11 -20.19 -4.56
CA LEU A 304 -2.60 -21.56 -4.79
C LEU A 304 -3.44 -21.71 -6.06
N LEU A 305 -3.55 -20.65 -6.86
CA LEU A 305 -4.20 -20.73 -8.17
C LEU A 305 -3.45 -21.69 -9.11
N PRO A 306 -4.16 -22.34 -10.06
CA PRO A 306 -3.53 -23.17 -11.08
C PRO A 306 -2.38 -22.44 -11.77
N LYS A 307 -1.27 -23.11 -12.00
CA LYS A 307 -0.11 -22.53 -12.69
C LYS A 307 -0.29 -22.48 -14.20
N GLN A 308 -1.01 -23.47 -14.73
CA GLN A 308 -1.21 -23.61 -16.17
C GLN A 308 -2.36 -22.72 -16.63
N GLN A 309 -2.18 -22.11 -17.79
CA GLN A 309 -3.25 -21.40 -18.49
C GLN A 309 -4.27 -22.41 -18.98
N PRO A 310 -5.57 -22.21 -18.70
CA PRO A 310 -6.64 -23.06 -19.26
C PRO A 310 -6.70 -22.92 -20.78
N ASP A 311 -7.27 -23.92 -21.44
CA ASP A 311 -7.59 -23.85 -22.85
C ASP A 311 -8.83 -22.98 -23.07
N PHE A 312 -8.76 -22.06 -24.02
CA PHE A 312 -9.86 -21.16 -24.37
C PHE A 312 -10.64 -21.64 -25.61
N GLY A 313 -10.33 -22.81 -26.14
CA GLY A 313 -10.87 -23.31 -27.41
C GLY A 313 -10.46 -22.44 -28.60
N ASP A 314 -11.42 -22.13 -29.45
CA ASP A 314 -11.17 -21.34 -30.67
C ASP A 314 -10.99 -19.83 -30.43
N TRP A 315 -11.15 -19.36 -29.18
CA TRP A 315 -11.01 -17.93 -28.87
C TRP A 315 -9.54 -17.50 -28.77
N LYS A 316 -9.12 -16.62 -29.67
CA LYS A 316 -7.75 -16.10 -29.79
C LYS A 316 -7.73 -14.59 -29.62
N PRO A 317 -7.83 -14.09 -28.38
CA PRO A 317 -7.94 -12.65 -28.13
C PRO A 317 -6.70 -11.85 -28.51
N ASP A 318 -5.54 -12.47 -28.62
CA ASP A 318 -4.29 -11.84 -29.03
C ASP A 318 -4.22 -11.57 -30.55
N GLU A 319 -5.08 -12.23 -31.36
CA GLU A 319 -5.20 -11.99 -32.79
C GLU A 319 -6.26 -10.92 -33.12
N THR A 320 -7.41 -10.93 -32.43
CA THR A 320 -8.60 -10.14 -32.79
C THR A 320 -8.95 -9.03 -31.80
N GLY A 321 -8.42 -9.12 -30.58
CA GLY A 321 -8.76 -8.22 -29.51
C GLY A 321 -8.07 -6.86 -29.57
N LEU A 322 -8.74 -5.85 -28.99
CA LEU A 322 -8.14 -4.55 -28.72
C LEU A 322 -7.03 -4.72 -27.66
N GLY A 323 -5.77 -4.54 -28.06
CA GLY A 323 -4.61 -4.85 -27.23
C GLY A 323 -4.05 -3.64 -26.50
N PHE A 324 -3.80 -3.82 -25.21
CA PHE A 324 -3.17 -2.83 -24.33
C PHE A 324 -2.15 -3.49 -23.41
N GLN A 325 -1.10 -2.77 -23.00
CA GLN A 325 -0.05 -3.32 -22.16
C GLN A 325 0.42 -2.34 -21.11
N TYR A 326 0.67 -2.86 -19.90
CA TYR A 326 1.44 -2.19 -18.86
C TYR A 326 2.83 -2.79 -18.78
N HIS A 327 3.86 -1.94 -18.80
CA HIS A 327 5.26 -2.32 -18.56
C HIS A 327 5.72 -1.74 -17.22
N TYR A 328 6.33 -2.57 -16.38
CA TYR A 328 6.72 -2.23 -15.01
C TYR A 328 8.23 -2.33 -14.81
N GLU A 329 8.78 -1.55 -13.88
CA GLU A 329 10.15 -1.74 -13.42
C GLU A 329 10.28 -2.91 -12.42
N ILE A 330 9.18 -3.27 -11.75
CA ILE A 330 9.08 -4.36 -10.76
C ILE A 330 8.21 -5.50 -11.28
N GLU A 331 8.28 -6.66 -10.62
CA GLU A 331 7.45 -7.81 -10.98
C GLU A 331 5.96 -7.55 -10.66
N PRO A 332 5.03 -7.69 -11.63
CA PRO A 332 3.62 -7.32 -11.47
C PRO A 332 2.74 -8.44 -10.87
N GLY A 333 3.32 -9.51 -10.33
CA GLY A 333 2.57 -10.68 -9.88
C GLY A 333 1.48 -10.36 -8.85
N SER A 334 1.78 -9.50 -7.88
CA SER A 334 0.81 -9.07 -6.86
C SER A 334 -0.31 -8.19 -7.45
N PHE A 335 -0.05 -7.46 -8.53
CA PHE A 335 -1.05 -6.59 -9.16
C PHE A 335 -2.14 -7.42 -9.84
N LEU A 336 -1.76 -8.46 -10.58
CA LEU A 336 -2.71 -9.33 -11.24
C LEU A 336 -3.61 -10.06 -10.22
N THR A 337 -3.02 -10.53 -9.13
CA THR A 337 -3.76 -11.17 -8.05
C THR A 337 -4.83 -10.27 -7.44
N ARG A 338 -4.47 -9.04 -7.08
CA ARG A 338 -5.41 -8.03 -6.57
C ARG A 338 -6.47 -7.68 -7.62
N PHE A 339 -6.05 -7.62 -8.88
CA PHE A 339 -6.94 -7.37 -10.01
C PHE A 339 -7.99 -8.47 -10.16
N ILE A 340 -7.60 -9.77 -10.12
CA ILE A 340 -8.51 -10.92 -10.20
C ILE A 340 -9.60 -10.81 -9.13
N VAL A 341 -9.21 -10.47 -7.91
CA VAL A 341 -10.16 -10.34 -6.81
C VAL A 341 -11.10 -9.15 -6.99
N ASN A 342 -10.57 -7.98 -7.36
CA ASN A 342 -11.37 -6.79 -7.55
C ASN A 342 -12.34 -6.89 -8.76
N MET A 343 -12.04 -7.80 -9.68
CA MET A 343 -12.86 -8.05 -10.88
C MET A 343 -13.63 -9.37 -10.79
N ASN A 344 -13.83 -9.92 -9.59
CA ASN A 344 -14.46 -11.24 -9.41
C ASN A 344 -15.86 -11.34 -10.05
N GLU A 345 -16.64 -10.27 -10.03
CA GLU A 345 -17.98 -10.21 -10.62
C GLU A 345 -17.98 -10.31 -12.16
N TYR A 346 -16.83 -10.06 -12.78
CA TYR A 346 -16.64 -10.11 -14.23
C TYR A 346 -15.96 -11.40 -14.69
N ILE A 347 -15.54 -12.30 -13.78
CA ILE A 347 -14.83 -13.54 -14.17
C ILE A 347 -15.75 -14.41 -15.04
N ASP A 348 -15.26 -14.79 -16.22
CA ASP A 348 -15.96 -15.60 -17.19
C ASP A 348 -15.80 -17.09 -16.84
N GLU A 349 -16.90 -17.79 -16.52
CA GLU A 349 -16.95 -19.24 -16.29
C GLU A 349 -15.88 -19.78 -15.32
N ASP A 350 -15.51 -19.01 -14.30
CA ASP A 350 -14.44 -19.33 -13.34
C ASP A 350 -13.04 -19.55 -14.00
N ILE A 351 -12.81 -18.92 -15.17
CA ILE A 351 -11.53 -19.04 -15.89
C ILE A 351 -10.51 -18.05 -15.32
N TYR A 352 -9.73 -18.52 -14.37
CA TYR A 352 -8.60 -17.79 -13.80
C TYR A 352 -7.47 -18.74 -13.40
N TRP A 353 -6.25 -18.23 -13.45
CA TRP A 353 -5.04 -18.95 -13.03
C TRP A 353 -4.00 -17.96 -12.49
N ARG A 354 -2.88 -18.48 -11.96
CA ARG A 354 -1.87 -17.65 -11.30
C ARG A 354 -1.36 -16.47 -12.14
N LYS A 355 -1.36 -16.61 -13.46
CA LYS A 355 -0.81 -15.62 -14.38
C LYS A 355 -1.86 -14.94 -15.27
N GLY A 356 -3.14 -15.17 -15.03
CA GLY A 356 -4.18 -14.56 -15.86
C GLY A 356 -5.61 -14.81 -15.40
N VAL A 357 -6.52 -14.13 -16.07
CA VAL A 357 -7.97 -14.24 -15.88
C VAL A 357 -8.69 -13.91 -17.17
N VAL A 358 -9.79 -14.56 -17.40
CA VAL A 358 -10.76 -14.21 -18.46
C VAL A 358 -11.96 -13.52 -17.81
N LEU A 359 -12.35 -12.40 -18.39
CA LEU A 359 -13.44 -11.57 -17.89
C LEU A 359 -14.53 -11.47 -18.96
N ARG A 360 -15.78 -11.27 -18.53
CA ARG A 360 -16.94 -11.00 -19.40
C ARG A 360 -17.78 -9.89 -18.78
N ASN A 361 -18.23 -8.93 -19.59
CA ASN A 361 -19.18 -7.92 -19.16
C ASN A 361 -20.62 -8.24 -19.61
N ALA A 362 -21.58 -7.43 -19.16
CA ALA A 362 -22.99 -7.58 -19.49
C ALA A 362 -23.29 -7.37 -21.00
N ASP A 363 -22.47 -6.61 -21.72
CA ASP A 363 -22.60 -6.38 -23.16
C ASP A 363 -22.11 -7.56 -24.00
N GLY A 364 -21.56 -8.60 -23.37
CA GLY A 364 -21.01 -9.79 -24.00
C GLY A 364 -19.59 -9.66 -24.49
N ASN A 365 -18.87 -8.56 -24.15
CA ASN A 365 -17.44 -8.48 -24.43
C ASN A 365 -16.66 -9.38 -23.50
N ARG A 366 -15.61 -9.96 -24.04
CA ARG A 366 -14.70 -10.88 -23.34
C ARG A 366 -13.31 -10.28 -23.28
N ALA A 367 -12.63 -10.40 -22.15
CA ALA A 367 -11.27 -9.88 -22.02
C ALA A 367 -10.34 -10.91 -21.43
N LEU A 368 -9.14 -11.01 -22.00
CA LEU A 368 -8.02 -11.74 -21.44
C LEU A 368 -7.06 -10.76 -20.77
N VAL A 369 -6.76 -10.98 -19.51
CA VAL A 369 -5.72 -10.25 -18.78
C VAL A 369 -4.69 -11.26 -18.29
N LYS A 370 -3.44 -11.12 -18.70
CA LYS A 370 -2.36 -12.02 -18.24
C LYS A 370 -1.06 -11.26 -17.98
N THR A 371 -0.25 -11.81 -17.08
CA THR A 371 1.08 -11.26 -16.76
C THR A 371 2.19 -12.13 -17.34
N ASP A 372 3.25 -11.48 -17.80
CA ASP A 372 4.56 -12.06 -17.98
C ASP A 372 5.49 -11.53 -16.90
N LEU A 373 5.84 -12.40 -15.95
CA LEU A 373 6.66 -12.01 -14.80
C LEU A 373 8.12 -11.76 -15.22
N ALA A 374 8.63 -12.51 -16.18
CA ALA A 374 10.00 -12.35 -16.66
C ALA A 374 10.17 -11.00 -17.39
N ASP A 375 9.22 -10.66 -18.23
CA ASP A 375 9.20 -9.41 -18.98
C ASP A 375 8.63 -8.23 -18.19
N LYS A 376 8.10 -8.47 -16.99
CA LYS A 376 7.48 -7.45 -16.11
C LYS A 376 6.35 -6.70 -16.81
N LYS A 377 5.47 -7.43 -17.48
CA LYS A 377 4.37 -6.88 -18.28
C LYS A 377 3.03 -7.46 -17.85
N ILE A 378 1.99 -6.65 -18.02
CA ILE A 378 0.60 -7.12 -18.03
C ILE A 378 0.02 -6.84 -19.42
N PHE A 379 -0.54 -7.88 -20.00
CA PHE A 379 -1.21 -7.85 -21.30
C PHE A 379 -2.70 -7.85 -21.08
N ILE A 380 -3.41 -7.03 -21.82
CA ILE A 380 -4.87 -6.92 -21.82
C ILE A 380 -5.34 -7.00 -23.26
N TRP A 381 -6.25 -7.91 -23.55
CA TRP A 381 -6.94 -7.99 -24.84
C TRP A 381 -8.43 -8.01 -24.57
N VAL A 382 -9.16 -7.14 -25.25
CA VAL A 382 -10.62 -7.06 -25.14
C VAL A 382 -11.22 -7.34 -26.51
N ASP A 383 -12.07 -8.35 -26.58
CA ASP A 383 -12.79 -8.78 -27.78
C ASP A 383 -14.30 -8.58 -27.64
N GLY A 384 -15.03 -8.69 -28.74
CA GLY A 384 -16.49 -8.52 -28.78
C GLY A 384 -16.94 -7.33 -29.61
N LYS A 385 -18.10 -6.76 -29.28
CA LYS A 385 -18.70 -5.65 -30.04
C LYS A 385 -17.84 -4.40 -30.01
N MET A 386 -17.54 -3.84 -31.18
CA MET A 386 -16.66 -2.66 -31.30
C MET A 386 -17.16 -1.47 -30.48
N GLU A 387 -18.47 -1.30 -30.36
CA GLU A 387 -19.10 -0.17 -29.69
C GLU A 387 -18.91 -0.21 -28.17
N THR A 388 -18.79 -1.39 -27.58
CA THR A 388 -18.79 -1.58 -26.11
C THR A 388 -17.45 -2.11 -25.56
N ARG A 389 -16.61 -2.72 -26.40
CA ARG A 389 -15.30 -3.27 -25.95
C ARG A 389 -14.37 -2.19 -25.37
N ARG A 390 -14.46 -0.96 -25.87
CA ARG A 390 -13.71 0.20 -25.35
C ARG A 390 -14.07 0.52 -23.92
N GLY A 391 -15.38 0.56 -23.63
CA GLY A 391 -15.86 0.77 -22.26
C GLY A 391 -15.38 -0.31 -21.30
N PHE A 392 -15.31 -1.57 -21.77
CA PHE A 392 -14.83 -2.66 -20.95
C PHE A 392 -13.31 -2.55 -20.66
N LEU A 393 -12.50 -2.18 -21.66
CA LEU A 393 -11.08 -1.88 -21.44
C LEU A 393 -10.89 -0.73 -20.44
N SER A 394 -11.73 0.30 -20.50
CA SER A 394 -11.68 1.42 -19.56
C SER A 394 -11.95 0.97 -18.12
N ILE A 395 -12.93 0.08 -17.89
CA ILE A 395 -13.20 -0.53 -16.58
C ILE A 395 -11.97 -1.30 -16.07
N ILE A 396 -11.37 -2.14 -16.92
CA ILE A 396 -10.19 -2.93 -16.59
C ILE A 396 -9.01 -2.00 -16.20
N ARG A 397 -8.72 -0.99 -17.02
CA ARG A 397 -7.65 -0.02 -16.76
C ARG A 397 -7.85 0.74 -15.46
N ARG A 398 -9.08 1.18 -15.18
CA ARG A 398 -9.43 1.87 -13.92
C ARG A 398 -9.15 1.03 -12.67
N GLN A 399 -9.33 -0.29 -12.75
CA GLN A 399 -8.99 -1.17 -11.63
C GLN A 399 -7.47 -1.28 -11.43
N PHE A 400 -6.69 -1.36 -12.51
CA PHE A 400 -5.23 -1.32 -12.40
C PHE A 400 -4.75 0.01 -11.83
N GLU A 401 -5.30 1.14 -12.24
CA GLU A 401 -4.96 2.46 -11.69
C GLU A 401 -5.16 2.53 -10.18
N LYS A 402 -6.29 2.04 -9.67
CA LYS A 402 -6.54 1.96 -8.23
C LYS A 402 -5.49 1.11 -7.51
N ILE A 403 -5.02 0.03 -8.15
CA ILE A 403 -3.95 -0.81 -7.60
C ILE A 403 -2.62 -0.06 -7.62
N HIS A 404 -2.29 0.62 -8.72
CA HIS A 404 -1.07 1.41 -8.87
C HIS A 404 -0.99 2.56 -7.86
N GLU A 405 -2.10 3.24 -7.57
CA GLU A 405 -2.19 4.33 -6.58
C GLU A 405 -1.81 3.88 -5.15
N THR A 406 -1.95 2.59 -4.85
CA THR A 406 -1.57 2.05 -3.53
C THR A 406 -0.05 1.89 -3.36
N MET A 407 0.73 2.06 -4.43
CA MET A 407 2.19 1.86 -4.41
C MET A 407 2.92 3.19 -4.62
N LEU A 408 3.69 3.58 -3.63
CA LEU A 408 4.52 4.78 -3.71
C LEU A 408 5.64 4.58 -4.74
N ASN A 409 5.82 5.59 -5.61
CA ASN A 409 6.90 5.63 -6.62
C ASN A 409 6.87 4.49 -7.66
N LEU A 410 5.72 3.88 -7.90
CA LEU A 410 5.58 2.88 -8.96
C LEU A 410 5.72 3.54 -10.32
N LYS A 411 6.70 3.09 -11.11
CA LYS A 411 6.83 3.50 -12.51
C LYS A 411 6.14 2.47 -13.40
N VAL A 412 5.15 2.95 -14.12
CA VAL A 412 4.35 2.19 -15.08
C VAL A 412 4.38 2.91 -16.40
N THR A 413 4.65 2.17 -17.47
CA THR A 413 4.57 2.67 -18.84
C THR A 413 3.42 1.97 -19.55
N GLU A 414 2.55 2.74 -20.20
CA GLU A 414 1.37 2.26 -20.90
C GLU A 414 1.62 2.22 -22.41
N TYR A 415 1.22 1.12 -23.05
CA TYR A 415 1.31 0.96 -24.48
C TYR A 415 -0.04 0.56 -25.07
N ALA A 416 -0.40 1.19 -26.16
CA ALA A 416 -1.46 0.76 -27.06
C ALA A 416 -0.86 -0.17 -28.12
N ARG A 417 -1.55 -1.27 -28.45
CA ARG A 417 -1.12 -2.18 -29.50
C ARG A 417 -1.70 -1.75 -30.85
N HIS A 418 -0.83 -1.54 -31.81
CA HIS A 418 -1.15 -1.41 -33.22
C HIS A 418 -0.78 -2.73 -33.94
N GLU A 419 -1.33 -2.99 -35.12
CA GLU A 419 -1.03 -4.21 -35.91
C GLU A 419 0.46 -4.41 -36.14
N LYS A 420 1.21 -3.32 -36.35
CA LYS A 420 2.64 -3.34 -36.63
C LYS A 420 3.56 -3.22 -35.40
N GLY A 421 3.01 -2.98 -34.19
CA GLY A 421 3.82 -2.85 -32.99
C GLY A 421 3.15 -2.14 -31.82
N LEU A 422 3.95 -1.63 -30.91
CA LEU A 422 3.50 -0.95 -29.70
C LEU A 422 3.72 0.56 -29.82
N ILE A 423 2.72 1.33 -29.44
CA ILE A 423 2.78 2.79 -29.41
C ILE A 423 2.67 3.23 -27.94
N LEU A 424 3.56 4.11 -27.53
CA LEU A 424 3.51 4.70 -26.19
C LEU A 424 2.20 5.48 -26.02
N TYR A 425 1.38 5.08 -25.06
CA TYR A 425 0.04 5.68 -24.88
C TYR A 425 0.13 7.17 -24.55
N GLU A 426 1.12 7.58 -23.75
CA GLU A 426 1.39 8.99 -23.45
C GLU A 426 1.72 9.81 -24.72
N SER A 427 2.40 9.20 -25.69
CA SER A 427 2.71 9.87 -26.98
C SER A 427 1.45 10.14 -27.78
N LEU A 428 0.50 9.20 -27.82
CA LEU A 428 -0.81 9.41 -28.44
C LEU A 428 -1.57 10.56 -27.79
N LEU A 429 -1.59 10.63 -26.44
CA LEU A 429 -2.23 11.72 -25.72
C LEU A 429 -1.56 13.08 -25.99
N LYS A 430 -0.22 13.13 -26.10
CA LYS A 430 0.50 14.35 -26.45
C LYS A 430 0.19 14.83 -27.86
N LEU A 431 0.07 13.93 -28.83
CA LEU A 431 -0.28 14.26 -30.21
C LEU A 431 -1.73 14.75 -30.31
N GLU A 432 -2.67 14.10 -29.60
CA GLU A 432 -4.06 14.55 -29.50
C GLU A 432 -4.14 15.97 -28.93
N SER A 433 -3.41 16.25 -27.84
CA SER A 433 -3.41 17.59 -27.22
C SER A 433 -2.90 18.69 -28.17
N LYS A 434 -2.05 18.33 -29.12
CA LYS A 434 -1.56 19.20 -30.20
C LYS A 434 -2.48 19.24 -31.43
N ARG A 435 -3.63 18.56 -31.38
CA ARG A 435 -4.60 18.41 -32.48
C ARG A 435 -4.00 17.82 -33.76
N ILE A 436 -3.03 16.90 -33.59
CA ILE A 436 -2.44 16.16 -34.71
C ILE A 436 -3.35 14.97 -34.98
N GLU A 437 -3.96 14.94 -36.16
CA GLU A 437 -4.90 13.86 -36.56
C GLU A 437 -4.14 12.59 -36.95
N LYS A 438 -3.05 12.72 -37.72
CA LYS A 438 -2.24 11.59 -38.18
C LYS A 438 -0.79 11.81 -37.88
N HIS A 439 -0.09 10.74 -37.50
CA HIS A 439 1.33 10.78 -37.19
C HIS A 439 2.04 9.50 -37.65
N TYR A 440 3.22 9.66 -38.26
CA TYR A 440 4.07 8.55 -38.63
C TYR A 440 4.93 8.15 -37.43
N PHE A 441 4.86 6.88 -37.03
CA PHE A 441 5.66 6.30 -35.95
C PHE A 441 6.80 5.46 -36.56
N PRO A 442 8.05 5.93 -36.51
CA PRO A 442 9.20 5.20 -37.09
C PRO A 442 9.38 3.81 -36.48
N ASP A 443 9.13 3.66 -35.17
CA ASP A 443 9.35 2.39 -34.45
C ASP A 443 8.47 1.23 -34.95
N ILE A 444 7.33 1.55 -35.57
CA ILE A 444 6.40 0.57 -36.13
C ILE A 444 6.24 0.70 -37.64
N ASP A 445 6.97 1.62 -38.28
CA ASP A 445 6.89 1.93 -39.71
C ASP A 445 5.44 2.07 -40.21
N ALA A 446 4.67 2.95 -39.53
CA ALA A 446 3.25 3.18 -39.87
C ALA A 446 2.80 4.61 -39.61
N GLU A 447 1.95 5.12 -40.49
CA GLU A 447 1.14 6.30 -40.23
C GLU A 447 -0.13 5.87 -39.47
N VAL A 448 -0.41 6.50 -38.32
CA VAL A 448 -1.51 6.15 -37.43
C VAL A 448 -2.44 7.35 -37.26
N ASP A 449 -3.74 7.14 -37.41
CA ASP A 449 -4.76 8.10 -37.03
C ASP A 449 -4.90 8.13 -35.51
N ILE A 450 -4.55 9.27 -34.91
CA ILE A 450 -4.47 9.43 -33.46
C ILE A 450 -5.85 9.38 -32.81
N THR A 451 -6.85 9.98 -33.47
CA THR A 451 -8.21 10.04 -32.94
C THR A 451 -8.86 8.66 -32.97
N GLU A 452 -8.70 7.94 -34.09
CA GLU A 452 -9.22 6.58 -34.24
C GLU A 452 -8.53 5.64 -33.23
N MET A 453 -7.22 5.71 -33.12
CA MET A 453 -6.44 4.90 -32.18
C MET A 453 -6.90 5.14 -30.73
N LEU A 454 -6.95 6.39 -30.29
CA LEU A 454 -7.36 6.74 -28.92
C LEU A 454 -8.83 6.42 -28.64
N ASN A 455 -9.72 6.69 -29.58
CA ASN A 455 -11.14 6.33 -29.47
C ASN A 455 -11.35 4.81 -29.50
N GLY A 456 -10.37 4.06 -29.98
CA GLY A 456 -10.28 2.61 -29.80
C GLY A 456 -10.13 2.19 -28.34
N PHE A 457 -9.57 3.02 -27.48
CA PHE A 457 -9.30 2.71 -26.07
C PHE A 457 -10.25 3.42 -25.12
N GLU A 458 -10.48 4.72 -25.28
CA GLU A 458 -11.39 5.52 -24.46
C GLU A 458 -11.71 6.86 -25.15
N SER A 459 -12.90 7.40 -24.91
CA SER A 459 -13.26 8.71 -25.43
C SER A 459 -12.46 9.84 -24.77
N ALA A 460 -12.41 11.02 -25.42
CA ALA A 460 -11.75 12.19 -24.85
C ALA A 460 -12.31 12.58 -23.47
N ASN A 461 -13.65 12.46 -23.30
CA ASN A 461 -14.31 12.74 -22.02
C ASN A 461 -13.91 11.73 -20.93
N GLU A 462 -13.82 10.44 -21.23
CA GLU A 462 -13.39 9.43 -20.28
C GLU A 462 -11.94 9.65 -19.82
N ARG A 463 -11.05 10.05 -20.73
CA ARG A 463 -9.66 10.42 -20.39
C ARG A 463 -9.59 11.60 -19.42
N LEU A 464 -10.42 12.62 -19.65
CA LEU A 464 -10.53 13.79 -18.77
C LEU A 464 -11.05 13.39 -17.37
N ILE A 465 -12.10 12.57 -17.31
CA ILE A 465 -12.71 12.10 -16.04
C ILE A 465 -11.71 11.29 -15.21
N ARG A 466 -10.87 10.45 -15.83
CA ARG A 466 -9.89 9.61 -15.11
C ARG A 466 -8.69 10.37 -14.55
N GLY A 467 -8.53 11.64 -14.83
CA GLY A 467 -7.40 12.43 -14.35
C GLY A 467 -6.05 12.10 -15.01
N ILE A 468 -6.03 11.21 -16.02
CA ILE A 468 -4.86 10.99 -16.89
C ILE A 468 -4.55 12.29 -17.65
N GLY A 469 -5.57 13.11 -17.88
CA GLY A 469 -5.45 14.48 -18.35
C GLY A 469 -4.65 15.42 -17.43
N LYS A 470 -4.35 15.08 -16.17
CA LYS A 470 -3.53 15.98 -15.34
C LYS A 470 -2.10 16.14 -15.87
N LYS A 471 -1.51 15.09 -16.43
CA LYS A 471 -0.21 15.20 -17.12
C LYS A 471 -0.35 15.83 -18.51
N ALA A 472 -1.46 15.59 -19.21
CA ALA A 472 -1.75 16.21 -20.50
C ALA A 472 -2.33 17.64 -20.36
N ALA A 473 -3.13 17.92 -19.33
CA ALA A 473 -3.71 19.25 -19.07
C ALA A 473 -2.66 20.31 -18.68
N PHE A 474 -1.48 19.90 -18.23
CA PHE A 474 -0.34 20.82 -18.09
C PHE A 474 0.10 21.42 -19.43
N PHE A 475 -0.32 20.82 -20.55
CA PHE A 475 -0.02 21.26 -21.93
C PHE A 475 -1.22 21.87 -22.69
N ILE A 476 -2.45 21.74 -22.16
CA ILE A 476 -3.63 22.43 -22.69
C ILE A 476 -3.74 23.72 -21.87
N GLY A 477 -3.40 24.83 -22.48
CA GLY A 477 -3.40 26.15 -21.83
C GLY A 477 -4.68 26.42 -21.02
N GLU A 478 -4.48 27.14 -19.92
CA GLU A 478 -5.44 27.66 -18.96
C GLU A 478 -6.87 27.84 -19.52
N GLY A 479 -7.80 26.93 -19.15
CA GLY A 479 -9.20 27.12 -19.58
C GLY A 479 -10.26 26.17 -19.04
N ALA A 480 -9.93 24.96 -18.57
CA ALA A 480 -10.91 24.06 -18.00
C ALA A 480 -10.35 23.26 -16.81
N SER A 481 -10.43 23.85 -15.64
CA SER A 481 -10.18 23.18 -14.36
C SER A 481 -11.31 22.19 -14.08
N PHE A 482 -11.06 20.90 -14.25
CA PHE A 482 -12.00 19.85 -13.86
C PHE A 482 -11.95 19.66 -12.35
N LYS A 483 -13.01 20.04 -11.66
CA LYS A 483 -13.09 20.00 -10.19
C LYS A 483 -13.56 18.61 -9.72
N LYS A 484 -12.82 18.04 -8.77
CA LYS A 484 -13.10 16.70 -8.19
C LYS A 484 -14.40 16.70 -7.38
N TYR A 485 -14.69 17.83 -6.71
CA TYR A 485 -15.85 18.03 -5.85
C TYR A 485 -16.71 19.18 -6.38
N ASP A 486 -18.02 19.00 -6.31
CA ASP A 486 -18.97 20.07 -6.59
C ASP A 486 -18.94 21.09 -5.45
N VAL A 487 -18.78 20.60 -4.21
CA VAL A 487 -18.69 21.44 -3.02
C VAL A 487 -17.73 20.88 -1.99
N ALA A 488 -16.93 21.75 -1.36
CA ALA A 488 -16.14 21.42 -0.19
C ALA A 488 -16.71 22.14 1.06
N LEU A 489 -16.74 21.44 2.17
CA LEU A 489 -17.24 21.96 3.44
C LEU A 489 -16.05 22.32 4.35
N SER A 490 -15.98 23.60 4.76
CA SER A 490 -14.95 24.13 5.64
C SER A 490 -15.59 24.58 6.96
N PHE A 491 -15.20 23.97 8.08
CA PHE A 491 -15.88 24.16 9.37
C PHE A 491 -14.92 23.92 10.57
N ALA A 492 -15.35 24.31 11.76
CA ALA A 492 -14.70 23.94 13.01
C ALA A 492 -15.29 22.62 13.54
N ASP A 493 -14.47 21.82 14.27
CA ASP A 493 -14.94 20.52 14.79
C ASP A 493 -16.14 20.62 15.71
N GLU A 494 -16.26 21.75 16.41
CA GLU A 494 -17.38 22.06 17.28
C GLU A 494 -18.71 22.18 16.54
N ASP A 495 -18.67 22.53 15.24
CA ASP A 495 -19.83 22.68 14.36
C ASP A 495 -20.16 21.39 13.58
N ARG A 496 -19.38 20.32 13.80
CA ARG A 496 -19.46 19.05 13.07
C ARG A 496 -20.86 18.41 13.11
N TRP A 497 -21.57 18.54 14.19
CA TRP A 497 -22.92 17.98 14.36
C TRP A 497 -23.92 18.49 13.30
N TYR A 498 -23.82 19.74 12.88
CA TYR A 498 -24.65 20.32 11.83
C TYR A 498 -24.10 19.97 10.44
N VAL A 499 -22.79 20.11 10.28
CA VAL A 499 -22.11 19.93 8.98
C VAL A 499 -22.18 18.48 8.51
N SER A 500 -22.12 17.49 9.41
CA SER A 500 -22.26 16.08 9.07
C SER A 500 -23.62 15.75 8.45
N ILE A 501 -24.70 16.37 8.96
CA ILE A 501 -26.05 16.21 8.38
C ILE A 501 -26.12 16.86 6.99
N VAL A 502 -25.51 18.03 6.80
CA VAL A 502 -25.43 18.68 5.49
C VAL A 502 -24.63 17.79 4.51
N ALA A 503 -23.48 17.28 4.92
CA ALA A 503 -22.64 16.42 4.10
C ALA A 503 -23.37 15.14 3.66
N GLN A 504 -24.08 14.50 4.59
CA GLN A 504 -24.85 13.29 4.28
C GLN A 504 -26.00 13.58 3.31
N GLU A 505 -26.75 14.64 3.52
CA GLU A 505 -27.86 15.01 2.63
C GLU A 505 -27.35 15.36 1.21
N LEU A 506 -26.22 16.06 1.09
CA LEU A 506 -25.59 16.33 -0.21
C LEU A 506 -25.17 15.04 -0.92
N LYS A 507 -24.55 14.10 -0.19
CA LYS A 507 -24.12 12.80 -0.70
C LYS A 507 -25.31 11.95 -1.15
N ASP A 508 -26.40 11.93 -0.39
CA ASP A 508 -27.62 11.19 -0.70
C ASP A 508 -28.32 11.73 -1.96
N ASN A 509 -28.08 12.99 -2.30
CA ASN A 509 -28.55 13.64 -3.53
C ASN A 509 -27.49 13.64 -4.67
N ASN A 510 -26.50 12.74 -4.62
CA ASN A 510 -25.45 12.56 -5.64
C ASN A 510 -24.53 13.78 -5.87
N VAL A 511 -24.43 14.70 -4.93
CA VAL A 511 -23.46 15.80 -4.95
C VAL A 511 -22.09 15.27 -4.55
N ARG A 512 -21.05 15.55 -5.31
CA ARG A 512 -19.66 15.20 -4.97
C ARG A 512 -19.14 16.16 -3.91
N VAL A 513 -19.37 15.82 -2.65
CA VAL A 513 -19.02 16.66 -1.50
C VAL A 513 -17.66 16.24 -0.91
N PHE A 514 -16.77 17.22 -0.68
CA PHE A 514 -15.63 17.03 0.20
C PHE A 514 -16.05 17.30 1.63
N TYR A 515 -15.98 16.25 2.45
CA TYR A 515 -16.16 16.28 3.90
C TYR A 515 -15.07 15.39 4.51
N ASP A 516 -14.35 15.89 5.50
CA ASP A 516 -13.14 15.26 6.02
C ASP A 516 -13.34 13.82 6.52
N GLU A 517 -14.49 13.51 7.13
CA GLU A 517 -14.81 12.14 7.56
C GLU A 517 -15.04 11.18 6.39
N PHE A 518 -15.55 11.65 5.25
CA PHE A 518 -15.71 10.80 4.06
C PHE A 518 -14.37 10.52 3.37
N GLU A 519 -13.38 11.38 3.60
CA GLU A 519 -12.08 11.36 2.95
C GLU A 519 -10.92 10.97 3.89
N GLN A 520 -11.21 10.47 5.10
CA GLN A 520 -10.21 10.14 6.13
C GLN A 520 -9.06 9.28 5.58
N VAL A 521 -9.37 8.30 4.72
CA VAL A 521 -8.36 7.42 4.11
C VAL A 521 -7.45 8.19 3.14
N ASN A 522 -8.02 9.15 2.40
CA ASN A 522 -7.29 9.95 1.42
C ASN A 522 -6.47 11.08 2.07
N LEU A 523 -6.86 11.52 3.26
CA LEU A 523 -6.15 12.56 4.04
C LEU A 523 -5.06 11.98 4.93
N TRP A 524 -5.10 10.69 5.21
CA TRP A 524 -4.18 10.06 6.13
C TRP A 524 -2.74 10.04 5.61
N GLY A 525 -1.82 10.54 6.43
CA GLY A 525 -0.38 10.60 6.11
C GLY A 525 0.03 11.77 5.22
N LYS A 526 -0.91 12.63 4.81
CA LYS A 526 -0.63 13.85 4.07
C LYS A 526 -0.44 15.04 5.01
N ASN A 527 0.29 16.05 4.54
CA ASN A 527 0.24 17.37 5.18
C ASN A 527 -1.18 17.90 5.00
N LEU A 528 -1.95 17.87 6.07
CA LEU A 528 -3.38 18.21 6.04
C LEU A 528 -3.61 19.65 5.53
N PHE A 529 -2.66 20.55 5.81
CA PHE A 529 -2.73 21.94 5.39
C PHE A 529 -2.63 22.08 3.86
N ASP A 530 -1.59 21.50 3.26
CA ASP A 530 -1.35 21.58 1.80
C ASP A 530 -2.47 20.89 1.02
N GLU A 531 -2.98 19.78 1.54
CA GLU A 531 -4.06 19.02 0.89
C GLU A 531 -5.39 19.76 0.96
N LEU A 532 -5.76 20.36 2.09
CA LEU A 532 -6.98 21.15 2.25
C LEU A 532 -6.92 22.44 1.40
N ASP A 533 -5.77 23.13 1.34
CA ASP A 533 -5.59 24.30 0.49
C ASP A 533 -5.78 23.94 -1.00
N ASP A 534 -5.20 22.83 -1.46
CA ASP A 534 -5.37 22.34 -2.84
C ASP A 534 -6.82 21.92 -3.14
N ILE A 535 -7.50 21.28 -2.18
CA ILE A 535 -8.92 20.91 -2.32
C ILE A 535 -9.80 22.15 -2.45
N TYR A 536 -9.60 23.11 -1.59
CA TYR A 536 -10.41 24.34 -1.59
C TYR A 536 -10.13 25.21 -2.83
N ARG A 537 -8.89 25.33 -3.29
CA ARG A 537 -8.52 26.18 -4.43
C ARG A 537 -8.76 25.52 -5.78
N ASN A 538 -8.35 24.28 -5.91
CA ASN A 538 -8.17 23.66 -7.23
C ASN A 538 -9.16 22.54 -7.51
N ARG A 539 -9.66 21.84 -6.47
CA ARG A 539 -10.44 20.61 -6.65
C ARG A 539 -11.93 20.76 -6.38
N SER A 540 -12.39 21.89 -5.86
CA SER A 540 -13.80 22.12 -5.57
C SER A 540 -14.38 23.23 -6.39
N GLU A 541 -15.65 23.08 -6.82
CA GLU A 541 -16.35 24.11 -7.57
C GLU A 541 -16.78 25.25 -6.66
N TYR A 542 -17.35 24.88 -5.51
CA TYR A 542 -17.68 25.81 -4.44
C TYR A 542 -17.07 25.37 -3.12
N VAL A 543 -16.81 26.33 -2.25
CA VAL A 543 -16.40 26.11 -0.86
C VAL A 543 -17.44 26.74 0.06
N VAL A 544 -18.16 25.94 0.82
CA VAL A 544 -19.08 26.41 1.85
C VAL A 544 -18.32 26.58 3.15
N MET A 545 -18.25 27.81 3.65
CA MET A 545 -17.59 28.15 4.91
C MET A 545 -18.62 28.28 6.03
N PHE A 546 -18.57 27.39 7.01
CA PHE A 546 -19.39 27.43 8.20
C PHE A 546 -18.73 28.28 9.27
N ILE A 547 -19.19 29.52 9.40
CA ILE A 547 -18.56 30.54 10.23
C ILE A 547 -19.25 30.55 11.60
N SER A 548 -18.46 30.27 12.63
CA SER A 548 -18.82 30.36 14.06
C SER A 548 -17.71 31.04 14.85
N GLU A 549 -17.93 31.33 16.11
CA GLU A 549 -16.89 31.81 17.03
C GLU A 549 -15.71 30.80 17.10
N HIS A 550 -16.00 29.49 17.05
CA HIS A 550 -15.01 28.43 17.07
C HIS A 550 -14.17 28.43 15.79
N TYR A 551 -14.83 28.60 14.65
CA TYR A 551 -14.16 28.68 13.34
C TYR A 551 -13.22 29.90 13.27
N ALA A 552 -13.66 31.07 13.72
CA ALA A 552 -12.86 32.26 13.76
C ALA A 552 -11.63 32.12 14.68
N LYS A 553 -11.79 31.51 15.87
CA LYS A 553 -10.67 31.26 16.80
C LYS A 553 -9.61 30.33 16.20
N LYS A 554 -10.00 29.27 15.50
CA LYS A 554 -9.07 28.36 14.80
C LYS A 554 -8.30 29.07 13.68
N MET A 555 -8.94 29.93 12.92
CA MET A 555 -8.30 30.71 11.86
C MET A 555 -7.29 31.71 12.39
N TRP A 556 -7.46 32.23 13.64
CA TRP A 556 -6.61 33.28 14.21
C TRP A 556 -5.32 32.76 14.87
N THR A 557 -5.26 31.48 15.21
CA THR A 557 -4.10 30.89 15.89
C THR A 557 -2.93 30.57 14.96
N ASP A 558 -3.11 30.60 13.64
CA ASP A 558 -2.09 30.22 12.64
C ASP A 558 -1.89 31.34 11.60
N HIS A 559 -0.91 32.23 11.83
CA HIS A 559 -0.56 33.33 10.91
C HIS A 559 -0.24 32.89 9.47
N GLU A 560 0.28 31.67 9.30
CA GLU A 560 0.56 31.11 7.98
C GLU A 560 -0.72 30.70 7.23
N ARG A 561 -1.75 30.20 7.95
CA ARG A 561 -3.06 29.88 7.38
C ARG A 561 -3.81 31.10 6.89
N GLN A 562 -3.68 32.21 7.59
CA GLN A 562 -4.38 33.46 7.27
C GLN A 562 -3.90 34.05 5.94
N SER A 563 -2.57 34.05 5.65
CA SER A 563 -2.04 34.59 4.40
C SER A 563 -2.35 33.73 3.17
N ALA A 564 -2.37 32.41 3.33
CA ALA A 564 -2.70 31.49 2.25
C ALA A 564 -4.20 31.56 1.89
N PHE A 565 -5.07 31.67 2.90
CA PHE A 565 -6.52 31.75 2.74
C PHE A 565 -6.97 33.11 2.18
N ASP A 566 -6.35 34.20 2.64
CA ASP A 566 -6.60 35.56 2.14
C ASP A 566 -6.28 35.69 0.65
N ASN A 567 -5.18 35.07 0.18
CA ASN A 567 -4.85 35.00 -1.22
C ASN A 567 -5.85 34.18 -2.05
N ALA A 568 -6.43 33.11 -1.49
CA ALA A 568 -7.43 32.28 -2.15
C ALA A 568 -8.76 33.01 -2.34
N ILE A 569 -9.21 33.72 -1.31
CA ILE A 569 -10.45 34.52 -1.35
C ILE A 569 -10.32 35.72 -2.30
N GLN A 570 -9.12 36.29 -2.44
CA GLN A 570 -8.88 37.42 -3.33
C GLN A 570 -8.81 37.04 -4.82
N ALA A 571 -8.43 35.81 -5.15
CA ALA A 571 -8.20 35.37 -6.53
C ALA A 571 -9.46 35.04 -7.33
N LYS A 572 -10.56 34.54 -6.68
CA LYS A 572 -11.84 34.18 -7.35
C LYS A 572 -13.04 34.52 -6.45
N LYS A 573 -13.78 35.57 -6.78
CA LYS A 573 -14.82 36.16 -5.92
C LYS A 573 -16.12 35.34 -5.75
N GLU A 574 -16.42 34.35 -6.57
CA GLU A 574 -17.76 33.73 -6.63
C GLU A 574 -17.84 32.27 -6.16
N TYR A 575 -16.72 31.63 -5.80
CA TYR A 575 -16.73 30.23 -5.42
C TYR A 575 -16.82 29.96 -3.90
N VAL A 576 -16.68 31.00 -3.07
CA VAL A 576 -16.81 30.91 -1.63
C VAL A 576 -18.23 31.27 -1.21
N LEU A 577 -18.90 30.35 -0.52
CA LEU A 577 -20.28 30.47 -0.03
C LEU A 577 -20.28 30.55 1.51
N PRO A 578 -20.32 31.76 2.10
CA PRO A 578 -20.31 31.89 3.56
C PRO A 578 -21.67 31.54 4.15
N ALA A 579 -21.66 30.74 5.23
CA ALA A 579 -22.82 30.42 6.04
C ALA A 579 -22.46 30.67 7.52
N ARG A 580 -23.26 31.46 8.25
CA ARG A 580 -22.97 31.91 9.59
C ARG A 580 -23.91 31.28 10.60
N PHE A 581 -23.35 30.71 11.67
CA PHE A 581 -24.10 30.22 12.82
C PHE A 581 -24.46 31.37 13.81
N ASP A 582 -23.62 32.42 13.83
CA ASP A 582 -23.71 33.56 14.71
C ASP A 582 -23.23 34.84 14.01
N ASN A 583 -23.14 35.94 14.75
CA ASN A 583 -22.71 37.25 14.24
C ASN A 583 -21.18 37.40 14.15
N THR A 584 -20.43 36.31 14.21
CA THR A 584 -18.95 36.36 14.14
C THR A 584 -18.47 36.88 12.78
N GLU A 585 -17.59 37.87 12.81
CA GLU A 585 -16.93 38.43 11.65
C GLU A 585 -15.57 37.74 11.40
N LEU A 586 -15.29 37.35 10.17
CA LEU A 586 -13.99 36.82 9.76
C LEU A 586 -13.13 37.94 9.14
N LYS A 587 -11.96 38.21 9.72
CA LYS A 587 -10.96 39.09 9.08
C LYS A 587 -10.53 38.51 7.74
N GLY A 588 -10.59 39.32 6.67
CA GLY A 588 -10.25 38.91 5.29
C GLY A 588 -11.45 38.62 4.41
N LEU A 589 -12.62 38.26 4.98
CA LEU A 589 -13.85 38.15 4.21
C LEU A 589 -14.45 39.56 4.04
N ARG A 590 -14.58 40.03 2.79
CA ARG A 590 -15.14 41.36 2.52
C ARG A 590 -16.61 41.40 2.95
N ASN A 591 -17.03 42.43 3.67
CA ASN A 591 -18.41 42.67 4.11
C ASN A 591 -19.42 42.81 2.95
N THR A 592 -18.93 42.82 1.69
CA THR A 592 -19.75 42.86 0.47
C THR A 592 -20.15 41.50 -0.07
N ILE A 593 -19.63 40.39 0.51
CA ILE A 593 -20.02 39.03 0.12
C ILE A 593 -21.27 38.63 0.88
N GLY A 594 -22.35 38.29 0.17
CA GLY A 594 -23.60 37.81 0.78
C GLY A 594 -23.35 36.51 1.55
N TYR A 595 -23.99 36.36 2.70
CA TYR A 595 -23.94 35.16 3.51
C TYR A 595 -25.34 34.63 3.83
N ILE A 596 -25.42 33.34 4.19
CA ILE A 596 -26.65 32.72 4.67
C ILE A 596 -26.57 32.60 6.20
N ASN A 597 -27.61 33.05 6.90
CA ASN A 597 -27.74 32.88 8.35
C ASN A 597 -28.35 31.50 8.65
N LEU A 598 -27.62 30.70 9.47
CA LEU A 598 -28.00 29.33 9.84
C LEU A 598 -28.77 29.25 11.15
N GLU A 599 -28.91 30.35 11.90
CA GLU A 599 -29.50 30.40 13.26
C GLU A 599 -30.89 29.74 13.33
N ASN A 600 -31.72 29.93 12.31
CA ASN A 600 -33.07 29.36 12.21
C ASN A 600 -33.24 28.39 11.05
N MET A 601 -32.15 27.86 10.50
CA MET A 601 -32.15 26.97 9.35
C MET A 601 -31.77 25.55 9.74
N THR A 602 -32.56 24.57 9.31
CA THR A 602 -32.20 23.16 9.50
C THR A 602 -31.08 22.74 8.56
N ALA A 603 -30.22 21.82 8.98
CA ALA A 603 -29.12 21.32 8.18
C ALA A 603 -29.58 20.74 6.83
N LYS A 604 -30.72 20.02 6.81
CA LYS A 604 -31.33 19.52 5.56
C LYS A 604 -31.83 20.65 4.66
N GLY A 605 -32.45 21.66 5.22
CA GLY A 605 -32.91 22.83 4.46
C GLY A 605 -31.75 23.59 3.82
N PHE A 606 -30.63 23.72 4.53
CA PHE A 606 -29.43 24.33 3.99
C PHE A 606 -28.77 23.48 2.89
N ALA A 607 -28.71 22.16 3.05
CA ALA A 607 -28.21 21.26 2.02
C ALA A 607 -29.02 21.39 0.71
N GLN A 608 -30.36 21.51 0.78
CA GLN A 608 -31.24 21.74 -0.36
C GLN A 608 -30.95 23.08 -1.07
N MET A 609 -30.57 24.11 -0.30
CA MET A 609 -30.15 25.39 -0.89
C MET A 609 -28.83 25.27 -1.65
N ILE A 610 -27.86 24.50 -1.10
CA ILE A 610 -26.60 24.22 -1.78
C ILE A 610 -26.88 23.48 -3.09
N ILE A 611 -27.73 22.43 -3.07
CA ILE A 611 -28.10 21.67 -4.28
C ILE A 611 -28.68 22.61 -5.35
N LYS A 612 -29.61 23.46 -4.98
CA LYS A 612 -30.18 24.46 -5.93
C LYS A 612 -29.12 25.42 -6.48
N LYS A 613 -28.11 25.78 -5.68
CA LYS A 613 -26.99 26.63 -6.13
C LYS A 613 -26.11 25.94 -7.15
N LEU A 614 -25.96 24.61 -7.04
CA LEU A 614 -25.17 23.79 -7.97
C LEU A 614 -25.89 23.52 -9.30
N GLU A 615 -27.21 23.67 -9.36
CA GLU A 615 -28.03 23.52 -10.58
C GLU A 615 -28.03 24.78 -11.44
N HIS A 616 -27.57 25.92 -10.91
CA HIS A 616 -27.51 27.23 -11.59
C HIS A 616 -26.06 27.67 -11.81
#